data_febe3c47002d021b9c31bd7a94928583
#
_entry.id   febe3c47002d021b9c31bd7a94928583
#
_cell.length_a   1.000
_cell.length_b   1.000
_cell.length_c   1.000
_cell.angle_alpha   90.00
_cell.angle_beta   90.00
_cell.angle_gamma   90.00
#
_symmetry.space_group_name_H-M   'P 1'
#
loop_
_entity.id
_entity.type
_entity.pdbx_description
1 polymer ?
#
loop_
_entity_poly.entity_id
_entity_poly.type
_entity_poly.pdbx_seq_one_letter_code
_entity_poly.pdbx_strand_id
1 'polypeptide(L)'
;MSLYAIGDLHLSSSVDKPMDIFGEKWQNHDEKIKNNWESTVKEEDVVLVLGDVSWGTKMKDAQSDFDMIHNLPGQKFFIKGNHDYWWTTATKLNKMYDDMKFIQTGFFTYKDYAICGGRGWICPNEFKFTEDDKKIYDREAIRIEISLKEAKKAGYEKIIVMTHYPPTNDSLDNSVFTDLYEKYGVERVYYGHLHGEESFKTGLKGIRNGIEYNLVSADYIDFMPVKVMD
;
A
#
# COMPACT_ATOMS: atom_id res chain seq x y z
N MET A 1 -5.75 -13.26 15.66
CA MET A 1 -5.82 -12.81 14.25
C MET A 1 -5.88 -11.30 14.26
N SER A 2 -4.77 -10.65 13.99
CA SER A 2 -4.60 -9.20 13.92
C SER A 2 -4.36 -8.76 12.48
N LEU A 3 -4.60 -7.49 12.19
CA LEU A 3 -4.33 -6.85 10.90
C LEU A 3 -3.13 -5.91 11.06
N TYR A 4 -2.18 -5.99 10.15
CA TYR A 4 -0.99 -5.14 10.08
C TYR A 4 -0.90 -4.43 8.74
N ALA A 5 -0.04 -3.41 8.64
CA ALA A 5 0.23 -2.68 7.41
C ALA A 5 1.71 -2.32 7.29
N ILE A 6 2.25 -2.40 6.08
CA ILE A 6 3.59 -1.97 5.69
C ILE A 6 3.58 -1.63 4.19
N GLY A 7 4.30 -0.62 3.75
CA GLY A 7 4.50 -0.28 2.34
C GLY A 7 5.96 -0.19 1.97
N ASP A 8 6.24 -0.11 0.67
CA ASP A 8 7.56 0.29 0.16
C ASP A 8 8.69 -0.63 0.63
N LEU A 9 8.52 -1.94 0.42
CA LEU A 9 9.52 -2.93 0.82
C LEU A 9 10.81 -2.80 0.02
N HIS A 10 10.69 -2.38 -1.26
CA HIS A 10 11.81 -2.13 -2.16
C HIS A 10 12.85 -3.26 -2.20
N LEU A 11 12.40 -4.51 -2.17
CA LEU A 11 13.25 -5.68 -2.24
C LEU A 11 13.96 -5.76 -3.59
N SER A 12 15.18 -6.27 -3.60
CA SER A 12 16.03 -6.30 -4.80
C SER A 12 16.93 -7.53 -4.87
N SER A 13 16.45 -8.68 -4.38
CA SER A 13 17.27 -9.90 -4.25
C SER A 13 17.89 -10.39 -5.58
N SER A 14 17.23 -10.12 -6.72
CA SER A 14 17.67 -10.56 -8.05
C SER A 14 18.12 -9.43 -8.97
N VAL A 15 18.14 -8.19 -8.48
CA VAL A 15 18.51 -7.01 -9.31
C VAL A 15 19.47 -6.12 -8.53
N ASP A 16 20.38 -5.47 -9.25
CA ASP A 16 21.33 -4.53 -8.67
C ASP A 16 20.67 -3.16 -8.44
N LYS A 17 19.96 -3.03 -7.34
CA LYS A 17 19.27 -1.82 -6.87
C LYS A 17 19.47 -1.65 -5.36
N PRO A 18 20.70 -1.29 -4.93
CA PRO A 18 20.97 -1.13 -3.51
C PRO A 18 20.20 0.07 -2.94
N MET A 19 19.46 -0.16 -1.86
CA MET A 19 18.66 0.89 -1.20
C MET A 19 19.48 1.74 -0.23
N ASP A 20 20.64 1.28 0.21
CA ASP A 20 21.56 2.01 1.10
C ASP A 20 22.09 3.33 0.50
N ILE A 21 22.01 3.50 -0.84
CA ILE A 21 22.28 4.79 -1.51
C ILE A 21 21.32 5.91 -1.04
N PHE A 22 20.16 5.56 -0.48
CA PHE A 22 19.18 6.50 0.08
C PHE A 22 19.40 6.79 1.56
N GLY A 23 20.48 6.25 2.15
CA GLY A 23 20.92 6.52 3.50
C GLY A 23 21.11 5.27 4.36
N GLU A 24 21.83 5.42 5.47
CA GLU A 24 22.20 4.32 6.39
C GLU A 24 20.97 3.56 6.92
N LYS A 25 19.82 4.21 7.02
CA LYS A 25 18.59 3.57 7.48
C LYS A 25 18.22 2.35 6.61
N TRP A 26 18.51 2.40 5.31
CA TRP A 26 18.20 1.36 4.35
C TRP A 26 19.22 0.20 4.30
N GLN A 27 20.33 0.29 5.04
CA GLN A 27 21.30 -0.82 5.10
C GLN A 27 20.62 -2.09 5.63
N ASN A 28 20.76 -3.21 4.88
CA ASN A 28 20.17 -4.51 5.19
C ASN A 28 18.67 -4.43 5.51
N HIS A 29 17.95 -3.59 4.75
CA HIS A 29 16.51 -3.34 4.99
C HIS A 29 15.67 -4.60 4.79
N ASP A 30 16.05 -5.47 3.87
CA ASP A 30 15.43 -6.78 3.63
C ASP A 30 15.50 -7.68 4.87
N GLU A 31 16.65 -7.78 5.52
CA GLU A 31 16.82 -8.51 6.78
C GLU A 31 16.03 -7.85 7.93
N LYS A 32 16.01 -6.52 8.00
CA LYS A 32 15.20 -5.77 8.98
C LYS A 32 13.72 -6.07 8.80
N ILE A 33 13.21 -5.99 7.56
CA ILE A 33 11.81 -6.33 7.25
C ILE A 33 11.51 -7.75 7.69
N LYS A 34 12.34 -8.72 7.29
CA LYS A 34 12.16 -10.13 7.63
C LYS A 34 12.09 -10.34 9.14
N ASN A 35 13.11 -9.88 9.87
CA ASN A 35 13.21 -10.11 11.31
C ASN A 35 12.07 -9.43 12.10
N ASN A 36 11.71 -8.19 11.70
CA ASN A 36 10.63 -7.44 12.32
C ASN A 36 9.27 -8.08 12.03
N TRP A 37 9.05 -8.56 10.80
CA TRP A 37 7.83 -9.26 10.41
C TRP A 37 7.67 -10.57 11.20
N GLU A 38 8.69 -11.44 11.23
CA GLU A 38 8.68 -12.71 11.97
C GLU A 38 8.48 -12.51 13.48
N SER A 39 8.97 -11.41 14.05
CA SER A 39 8.78 -11.09 15.47
C SER A 39 7.41 -10.53 15.82
N THR A 40 6.68 -10.00 14.84
CA THR A 40 5.46 -9.21 15.05
C THR A 40 4.21 -9.93 14.58
N VAL A 41 4.26 -10.57 13.42
CA VAL A 41 3.14 -11.20 12.73
C VAL A 41 3.11 -12.70 13.01
N LYS A 42 1.90 -13.26 13.14
CA LYS A 42 1.67 -14.70 13.34
C LYS A 42 1.01 -15.32 12.11
N GLU A 43 1.01 -16.62 12.00
CA GLU A 43 0.40 -17.37 10.88
C GLU A 43 -1.08 -17.05 10.64
N GLU A 44 -1.82 -16.77 11.69
CA GLU A 44 -3.24 -16.43 11.60
C GLU A 44 -3.53 -14.97 11.27
N ASP A 45 -2.50 -14.11 11.18
CA ASP A 45 -2.66 -12.66 10.97
C ASP A 45 -2.74 -12.30 9.47
N VAL A 46 -3.09 -11.04 9.20
CA VAL A 46 -3.14 -10.48 7.86
C VAL A 46 -2.25 -9.24 7.79
N VAL A 47 -1.50 -9.09 6.70
CA VAL A 47 -0.66 -7.92 6.45
C VAL A 47 -1.07 -7.23 5.16
N LEU A 48 -1.37 -5.96 5.23
CA LEU A 48 -1.58 -5.07 4.09
C LEU A 48 -0.23 -4.61 3.58
N VAL A 49 0.09 -4.88 2.30
CA VAL A 49 1.33 -4.48 1.65
C VAL A 49 1.03 -3.41 0.59
N LEU A 50 1.48 -2.19 0.84
CA LEU A 50 1.01 -1.00 0.16
C LEU A 50 1.80 -0.59 -1.10
N GLY A 51 2.26 -1.58 -1.86
CA GLY A 51 2.97 -1.36 -3.11
C GLY A 51 4.48 -1.13 -2.94
N ASP A 52 5.15 -0.93 -4.05
CA ASP A 52 6.60 -0.84 -4.17
C ASP A 52 7.32 -1.99 -3.46
N VAL A 53 6.90 -3.20 -3.85
CA VAL A 53 7.33 -4.45 -3.22
C VAL A 53 8.73 -4.85 -3.68
N SER A 54 8.97 -4.81 -4.99
CA SER A 54 10.21 -5.29 -5.60
C SER A 54 10.67 -4.40 -6.73
N TRP A 55 11.98 -4.19 -6.83
CA TRP A 55 12.64 -3.54 -7.95
C TRP A 55 12.73 -4.40 -9.22
N GLY A 56 12.29 -5.65 -9.16
CA GLY A 56 12.18 -6.50 -10.35
C GLY A 56 11.33 -5.83 -11.43
N THR A 57 11.80 -5.78 -12.67
CA THR A 57 11.02 -5.19 -13.77
C THR A 57 10.05 -6.18 -14.41
N LYS A 58 10.32 -7.47 -14.27
CA LYS A 58 9.48 -8.58 -14.72
C LYS A 58 9.23 -9.52 -13.55
N MET A 59 8.16 -10.31 -13.62
CA MET A 59 7.83 -11.24 -12.56
C MET A 59 8.97 -12.22 -12.21
N LYS A 60 9.72 -12.68 -13.21
CA LYS A 60 10.89 -13.53 -12.99
C LYS A 60 12.00 -12.86 -12.18
N ASP A 61 12.13 -11.53 -12.28
CA ASP A 61 13.14 -10.75 -11.56
C ASP A 61 12.69 -10.45 -10.13
N ALA A 62 11.37 -10.43 -9.88
CA ALA A 62 10.76 -10.25 -8.56
C ALA A 62 10.49 -11.58 -7.83
N GLN A 63 10.71 -12.74 -8.49
CA GLN A 63 10.32 -14.05 -7.96
C GLN A 63 10.94 -14.35 -6.59
N SER A 64 12.25 -14.13 -6.42
CA SER A 64 12.94 -14.38 -5.15
C SER A 64 12.45 -13.47 -4.02
N ASP A 65 12.05 -12.23 -4.33
CA ASP A 65 11.47 -11.31 -3.36
C ASP A 65 10.10 -11.84 -2.89
N PHE A 66 9.28 -12.34 -3.83
CA PHE A 66 7.99 -12.96 -3.49
C PHE A 66 8.15 -14.30 -2.77
N ASP A 67 9.15 -15.11 -3.11
CA ASP A 67 9.45 -16.35 -2.38
C ASP A 67 9.86 -16.02 -0.93
N MET A 68 10.62 -14.96 -0.70
CA MET A 68 10.93 -14.49 0.65
C MET A 68 9.65 -14.08 1.41
N ILE A 69 8.80 -13.26 0.81
CA ILE A 69 7.55 -12.80 1.45
C ILE A 69 6.58 -13.97 1.70
N HIS A 70 6.53 -14.95 0.80
CA HIS A 70 5.72 -16.18 0.98
C HIS A 70 6.12 -16.95 2.24
N ASN A 71 7.41 -17.03 2.53
CA ASN A 71 7.93 -17.69 3.72
C ASN A 71 7.73 -16.90 5.03
N LEU A 72 7.26 -15.64 4.97
CA LEU A 72 6.90 -14.87 6.16
C LEU A 72 5.49 -15.25 6.64
N PRO A 73 5.22 -15.20 7.97
CA PRO A 73 3.92 -15.57 8.50
C PRO A 73 2.78 -14.65 8.08
N GLY A 74 1.56 -15.17 8.11
CA GLY A 74 0.30 -14.46 7.87
C GLY A 74 -0.10 -14.40 6.40
N GLN A 75 -1.36 -14.02 6.13
CA GLN A 75 -1.85 -13.72 4.78
C GLN A 75 -1.44 -12.30 4.37
N LYS A 76 -1.13 -12.09 3.10
CA LYS A 76 -0.65 -10.81 2.57
C LYS A 76 -1.62 -10.29 1.51
N PHE A 77 -2.09 -9.05 1.68
CA PHE A 77 -2.95 -8.34 0.74
C PHE A 77 -2.19 -7.19 0.10
N PHE A 78 -2.06 -7.23 -1.22
CA PHE A 78 -1.23 -6.30 -1.97
C PHE A 78 -2.04 -5.32 -2.80
N ILE A 79 -1.55 -4.10 -2.89
CA ILE A 79 -1.85 -3.16 -3.97
C ILE A 79 -0.58 -2.87 -4.78
N LYS A 80 -0.76 -2.33 -5.98
CA LYS A 80 0.34 -1.93 -6.85
C LYS A 80 0.95 -0.60 -6.40
N GLY A 81 2.28 -0.51 -6.34
CA GLY A 81 3.03 0.74 -6.29
C GLY A 81 3.44 1.27 -7.68
N ASN A 82 4.22 2.34 -7.71
CA ASN A 82 4.68 2.92 -8.98
C ASN A 82 5.92 2.21 -9.54
N HIS A 83 6.73 1.59 -8.70
CA HIS A 83 7.89 0.80 -9.09
C HIS A 83 7.58 -0.68 -9.34
N ASP A 84 6.37 -1.15 -9.09
CA ASP A 84 5.96 -2.53 -9.36
C ASP A 84 5.72 -2.78 -10.85
N TYR A 85 6.78 -2.70 -11.66
CA TYR A 85 6.73 -2.93 -13.12
C TYR A 85 6.42 -4.40 -13.45
N TRP A 86 6.75 -5.35 -12.58
CA TRP A 86 6.43 -6.77 -12.67
C TRP A 86 4.92 -7.06 -12.63
N TRP A 87 4.11 -6.11 -12.14
CA TRP A 87 2.68 -6.29 -11.97
C TRP A 87 1.97 -6.54 -13.30
N THR A 88 1.28 -7.65 -13.40
CA THR A 88 0.48 -8.03 -14.58
C THR A 88 -1.02 -7.77 -14.34
N THR A 89 -1.82 -8.81 -14.20
CA THR A 89 -3.25 -8.70 -13.82
C THR A 89 -3.46 -9.35 -12.46
N ALA A 90 -4.35 -8.78 -11.64
CA ALA A 90 -4.68 -9.34 -10.33
C ALA A 90 -5.11 -10.82 -10.45
N THR A 91 -5.85 -11.19 -11.51
CA THR A 91 -6.27 -12.57 -11.78
C THR A 91 -5.10 -13.55 -11.95
N LYS A 92 -3.99 -13.11 -12.56
CA LYS A 92 -2.78 -13.94 -12.70
C LYS A 92 -2.00 -13.99 -11.39
N LEU A 93 -1.84 -12.84 -10.74
CA LEU A 93 -1.09 -12.72 -9.49
C LEU A 93 -1.75 -13.53 -8.36
N ASN A 94 -3.08 -13.50 -8.27
CA ASN A 94 -3.85 -14.29 -7.28
C ASN A 94 -3.78 -15.81 -7.46
N LYS A 95 -3.03 -16.30 -8.45
CA LYS A 95 -2.78 -17.74 -8.68
C LYS A 95 -1.36 -18.15 -8.31
N MET A 96 -0.50 -17.23 -7.90
CA MET A 96 0.91 -17.50 -7.67
C MET A 96 1.16 -18.16 -6.31
N TYR A 97 0.54 -17.63 -5.25
CA TYR A 97 0.67 -18.10 -3.88
C TYR A 97 -0.68 -18.12 -3.19
N ASP A 98 -0.91 -19.09 -2.33
CA ASP A 98 -2.21 -19.25 -1.64
C ASP A 98 -2.41 -18.21 -0.54
N ASP A 99 -1.32 -17.73 0.04
CA ASP A 99 -1.28 -16.73 1.13
C ASP A 99 -1.19 -15.28 0.65
N MET A 100 -1.16 -15.04 -0.67
CA MET A 100 -1.08 -13.71 -1.26
C MET A 100 -2.31 -13.37 -2.07
N LYS A 101 -2.83 -12.17 -1.87
CA LYS A 101 -3.98 -11.62 -2.61
C LYS A 101 -3.68 -10.22 -3.12
N PHE A 102 -4.07 -9.93 -4.35
CA PHE A 102 -3.76 -8.69 -5.07
C PHE A 102 -5.03 -7.94 -5.43
N ILE A 103 -5.16 -6.70 -4.95
CA ILE A 103 -6.30 -5.81 -5.25
C ILE A 103 -5.99 -4.93 -6.44
N GLN A 104 -6.95 -4.80 -7.35
CA GLN A 104 -6.91 -3.83 -8.44
C GLN A 104 -8.19 -2.98 -8.52
N THR A 105 -9.36 -3.58 -8.40
CA THR A 105 -10.68 -2.90 -8.47
C THR A 105 -11.74 -3.58 -7.58
N GLY A 106 -11.37 -4.62 -6.85
CA GLY A 106 -12.22 -5.31 -5.89
C GLY A 106 -11.87 -4.92 -4.46
N PHE A 107 -12.29 -5.74 -3.53
CA PHE A 107 -11.93 -5.63 -2.13
C PHE A 107 -11.65 -7.02 -1.55
N PHE A 108 -10.97 -7.07 -0.41
CA PHE A 108 -10.87 -8.25 0.43
C PHE A 108 -11.61 -8.02 1.75
N THR A 109 -11.77 -9.10 2.50
CA THR A 109 -12.47 -9.05 3.77
C THR A 109 -11.53 -9.36 4.92
N TYR A 110 -11.64 -8.60 5.98
CA TYR A 110 -11.03 -8.90 7.25
C TYR A 110 -12.09 -8.72 8.34
N LYS A 111 -12.55 -9.82 8.93
CA LYS A 111 -13.68 -9.83 9.85
C LYS A 111 -14.91 -9.13 9.24
N ASP A 112 -15.41 -8.09 9.88
CA ASP A 112 -16.53 -7.26 9.42
C ASP A 112 -16.10 -6.03 8.61
N TYR A 113 -14.81 -5.93 8.26
CA TYR A 113 -14.27 -4.87 7.41
C TYR A 113 -14.11 -5.28 5.95
N ALA A 114 -14.40 -4.37 5.04
CA ALA A 114 -13.91 -4.43 3.67
C ALA A 114 -12.57 -3.72 3.59
N ILE A 115 -11.57 -4.39 3.03
CA ILE A 115 -10.26 -3.83 2.69
C ILE A 115 -10.31 -3.44 1.21
N CYS A 116 -10.52 -2.16 0.95
CA CYS A 116 -10.57 -1.57 -0.38
C CYS A 116 -9.24 -0.93 -0.74
N GLY A 117 -9.02 -0.62 -2.01
CA GLY A 117 -7.85 0.15 -2.37
C GLY A 117 -7.47 0.13 -3.83
N GLY A 118 -6.33 0.72 -4.09
CA GLY A 118 -5.73 0.86 -5.41
C GLY A 118 -4.42 1.64 -5.32
N ARG A 119 -3.78 1.87 -6.48
CA ARG A 119 -2.50 2.56 -6.46
C ARG A 119 -2.60 4.02 -5.98
N GLY A 120 -3.68 4.70 -6.31
CA GLY A 120 -3.72 6.15 -6.22
C GLY A 120 -2.81 6.82 -7.25
N TRP A 121 -2.63 8.11 -7.13
CA TRP A 121 -1.70 8.91 -7.93
C TRP A 121 -1.39 10.22 -7.23
N ILE A 122 -0.32 10.91 -7.68
CA ILE A 122 -0.02 12.27 -7.21
C ILE A 122 -1.25 13.15 -7.34
N CYS A 123 -1.56 13.91 -6.29
CA CYS A 123 -2.68 14.82 -6.28
C CYS A 123 -2.30 16.16 -6.96
N PRO A 124 -3.27 16.87 -7.56
CA PRO A 124 -3.02 18.16 -8.18
C PRO A 124 -2.29 19.12 -7.27
N ASN A 125 -1.24 19.75 -7.78
CA ASN A 125 -0.52 20.84 -7.13
C ASN A 125 -0.08 21.88 -8.17
N GLU A 126 0.31 23.07 -7.72
CA GLU A 126 0.60 24.19 -8.62
C GLU A 126 1.85 23.99 -9.49
N PHE A 127 2.78 23.09 -9.12
CA PHE A 127 4.12 23.07 -9.69
C PHE A 127 4.48 21.78 -10.47
N LYS A 128 3.81 20.67 -10.24
CA LYS A 128 4.28 19.36 -10.72
C LYS A 128 3.21 18.50 -11.40
N PHE A 129 1.96 18.96 -11.48
CA PHE A 129 0.86 18.15 -11.99
C PHE A 129 0.63 18.44 -13.48
N THR A 130 0.85 17.44 -14.33
CA THR A 130 0.72 17.53 -15.78
C THR A 130 -0.64 17.00 -16.27
N GLU A 131 -0.96 17.25 -17.56
CA GLU A 131 -2.16 16.66 -18.20
C GLU A 131 -2.10 15.12 -18.26
N ASP A 132 -0.92 14.52 -18.33
CA ASP A 132 -0.79 13.07 -18.27
C ASP A 132 -0.99 12.54 -16.85
N ASP A 133 -0.54 13.27 -15.85
CA ASP A 133 -0.85 12.96 -14.45
C ASP A 133 -2.36 13.02 -14.20
N LYS A 134 -3.05 14.02 -14.76
CA LYS A 134 -4.50 14.13 -14.64
C LYS A 134 -5.24 12.90 -15.19
N LYS A 135 -4.84 12.39 -16.35
CA LYS A 135 -5.43 11.18 -16.92
C LYS A 135 -5.23 9.95 -16.01
N ILE A 136 -4.06 9.84 -15.38
CA ILE A 136 -3.77 8.74 -14.47
C ILE A 136 -4.56 8.91 -13.17
N TYR A 137 -4.55 10.11 -12.60
CA TYR A 137 -5.29 10.49 -11.39
C TYR A 137 -6.78 10.17 -11.52
N ASP A 138 -7.43 10.63 -12.59
CA ASP A 138 -8.84 10.37 -12.87
C ASP A 138 -9.13 8.86 -12.99
N ARG A 139 -8.25 8.12 -13.66
CA ARG A 139 -8.37 6.67 -13.81
C ARG A 139 -8.22 5.93 -12.48
N GLU A 140 -7.25 6.32 -11.64
CA GLU A 140 -7.05 5.70 -10.33
C GLU A 140 -8.21 6.06 -9.36
N ALA A 141 -8.78 7.26 -9.46
CA ALA A 141 -9.99 7.63 -8.73
C ALA A 141 -11.18 6.71 -9.09
N ILE A 142 -11.40 6.45 -10.38
CA ILE A 142 -12.43 5.51 -10.85
C ILE A 142 -12.19 4.11 -10.29
N ARG A 143 -10.95 3.62 -10.28
CA ARG A 143 -10.61 2.29 -9.76
C ARG A 143 -10.88 2.16 -8.27
N ILE A 144 -10.50 3.16 -7.49
CA ILE A 144 -10.78 3.20 -6.05
C ILE A 144 -12.28 3.29 -5.80
N GLU A 145 -13.01 4.12 -6.57
CA GLU A 145 -14.47 4.20 -6.44
C GLU A 145 -15.15 2.86 -6.75
N ILE A 146 -14.69 2.11 -7.77
CA ILE A 146 -15.21 0.76 -8.06
C ILE A 146 -14.99 -0.16 -6.85
N SER A 147 -13.79 -0.16 -6.26
CA SER A 147 -13.49 -0.96 -5.07
C SER A 147 -14.45 -0.64 -3.90
N LEU A 148 -14.67 0.64 -3.62
CA LEU A 148 -15.58 1.12 -2.57
C LEU A 148 -17.05 0.76 -2.87
N LYS A 149 -17.48 0.92 -4.12
CA LYS A 149 -18.85 0.55 -4.57
C LYS A 149 -19.11 -0.94 -4.40
N GLU A 150 -18.17 -1.79 -4.79
CA GLU A 150 -18.32 -3.24 -4.64
C GLU A 150 -18.41 -3.65 -3.17
N ALA A 151 -17.64 -3.04 -2.29
CA ALA A 151 -17.72 -3.28 -0.85
C ALA A 151 -19.10 -2.88 -0.28
N LYS A 152 -19.59 -1.68 -0.62
CA LYS A 152 -20.93 -1.22 -0.19
C LYS A 152 -22.04 -2.09 -0.75
N LYS A 153 -21.95 -2.49 -2.02
CA LYS A 153 -22.92 -3.42 -2.66
C LYS A 153 -22.95 -4.79 -1.98
N ALA A 154 -21.81 -5.24 -1.46
CA ALA A 154 -21.71 -6.47 -0.67
C ALA A 154 -22.20 -6.33 0.79
N GLY A 155 -22.62 -5.12 1.20
CA GLY A 155 -23.20 -4.85 2.53
C GLY A 155 -22.17 -4.45 3.60
N TYR A 156 -20.94 -4.16 3.24
CA TYR A 156 -19.94 -3.71 4.20
C TYR A 156 -20.12 -2.23 4.55
N GLU A 157 -20.31 -1.96 5.84
CA GLU A 157 -20.35 -0.59 6.37
C GLU A 157 -18.98 -0.12 6.84
N LYS A 158 -18.16 -1.00 7.39
CA LYS A 158 -16.81 -0.71 7.87
C LYS A 158 -15.79 -0.90 6.76
N ILE A 159 -15.10 0.16 6.40
CA ILE A 159 -14.16 0.17 5.28
C ILE A 159 -12.80 0.70 5.72
N ILE A 160 -11.76 -0.06 5.39
CA ILE A 160 -10.37 0.38 5.42
C ILE A 160 -9.89 0.51 3.99
N VAL A 161 -9.19 1.59 3.69
CA VAL A 161 -8.59 1.80 2.36
C VAL A 161 -7.07 1.71 2.45
N MET A 162 -6.47 1.02 1.50
CA MET A 162 -5.04 1.01 1.27
C MET A 162 -4.72 1.64 -0.08
N THR A 163 -3.84 2.64 -0.11
CA THR A 163 -3.32 3.25 -1.33
C THR A 163 -1.80 3.31 -1.29
N HIS A 164 -1.15 3.32 -2.46
CA HIS A 164 0.29 3.53 -2.47
C HIS A 164 0.61 5.03 -2.36
N TYR A 165 0.03 5.86 -3.22
CA TYR A 165 0.22 7.30 -3.15
C TYR A 165 -0.53 7.95 -1.98
N PRO A 166 0.01 9.04 -1.40
CA PRO A 166 -0.71 9.87 -0.45
C PRO A 166 -2.05 10.35 -1.01
N PRO A 167 -3.10 10.46 -0.16
CA PRO A 167 -4.42 10.89 -0.61
C PRO A 167 -4.54 12.41 -0.84
N THR A 168 -3.51 13.18 -0.52
CA THR A 168 -3.44 14.64 -0.65
C THR A 168 -2.14 15.06 -1.34
N ASN A 169 -2.07 16.32 -1.79
CA ASN A 169 -0.81 16.96 -2.18
C ASN A 169 0.00 17.44 -0.96
N ASP A 170 1.16 18.04 -1.21
CA ASP A 170 2.08 18.56 -0.18
C ASP A 170 1.48 19.66 0.70
N SER A 171 0.44 20.37 0.20
CA SER A 171 -0.31 21.40 0.95
C SER A 171 -1.46 20.80 1.77
N LEU A 172 -1.63 19.47 1.73
CA LEU A 172 -2.71 18.75 2.38
C LEU A 172 -4.11 19.18 1.88
N ASP A 173 -4.23 19.63 0.64
CA ASP A 173 -5.52 20.00 0.04
C ASP A 173 -6.43 18.77 -0.12
N ASN A 174 -7.74 19.03 -0.19
CA ASN A 174 -8.70 17.98 -0.55
C ASN A 174 -8.43 17.49 -1.97
N SER A 175 -8.72 16.23 -2.17
CA SER A 175 -8.55 15.54 -3.45
C SER A 175 -9.80 14.72 -3.77
N VAL A 176 -9.90 14.22 -5.01
CA VAL A 176 -10.96 13.27 -5.35
C VAL A 176 -10.89 12.00 -4.46
N PHE A 177 -9.70 11.63 -3.99
CA PHE A 177 -9.54 10.47 -3.10
C PHE A 177 -10.15 10.74 -1.73
N THR A 178 -9.83 11.89 -1.08
CA THR A 178 -10.43 12.26 0.20
C THR A 178 -11.94 12.39 0.10
N ASP A 179 -12.45 12.99 -0.99
CA ASP A 179 -13.89 13.13 -1.23
C ASP A 179 -14.58 11.76 -1.37
N LEU A 180 -13.94 10.82 -2.05
CA LEU A 180 -14.43 9.44 -2.15
C LEU A 180 -14.44 8.74 -0.78
N TYR A 181 -13.40 8.90 0.02
CA TYR A 181 -13.34 8.28 1.34
C TYR A 181 -14.44 8.79 2.26
N GLU A 182 -14.68 10.10 2.27
CA GLU A 182 -15.79 10.71 3.02
C GLU A 182 -17.15 10.21 2.50
N LYS A 183 -17.37 10.24 1.17
CA LYS A 183 -18.60 9.81 0.52
C LYS A 183 -19.00 8.36 0.87
N TYR A 184 -18.01 7.47 0.97
CA TYR A 184 -18.25 6.04 1.23
C TYR A 184 -18.12 5.64 2.70
N GLY A 185 -17.86 6.59 3.61
CA GLY A 185 -17.76 6.32 5.04
C GLY A 185 -16.55 5.45 5.39
N VAL A 186 -15.39 5.75 4.80
CA VAL A 186 -14.13 5.07 5.13
C VAL A 186 -13.73 5.44 6.55
N GLU A 187 -13.31 4.47 7.35
CA GLU A 187 -12.88 4.71 8.73
C GLU A 187 -11.37 4.99 8.81
N ARG A 188 -10.58 4.28 8.00
CA ARG A 188 -9.12 4.37 8.04
C ARG A 188 -8.52 4.28 6.64
N VAL A 189 -7.45 5.04 6.43
CA VAL A 189 -6.65 5.04 5.21
C VAL A 189 -5.19 4.77 5.57
N TYR A 190 -4.58 3.82 4.88
CA TYR A 190 -3.16 3.51 4.97
C TYR A 190 -2.51 3.78 3.62
N TYR A 191 -1.35 4.44 3.61
CA TYR A 191 -0.63 4.76 2.39
C TYR A 191 0.88 4.74 2.61
N GLY A 192 1.63 4.63 1.51
CA GLY A 192 3.09 4.59 1.46
C GLY A 192 3.70 5.72 0.64
N HIS A 193 4.67 5.38 -0.22
CA HIS A 193 5.28 6.22 -1.24
C HIS A 193 6.21 7.33 -0.74
N LEU A 194 5.98 7.90 0.43
CA LEU A 194 6.81 8.98 0.96
C LEU A 194 8.05 8.41 1.66
N HIS A 195 9.23 8.89 1.27
CA HIS A 195 10.51 8.47 1.83
C HIS A 195 11.32 9.65 2.34
N GLY A 196 12.00 9.43 3.48
CA GLY A 196 12.85 10.42 4.12
C GLY A 196 12.07 11.50 4.89
N GLU A 197 12.73 12.07 5.90
CA GLU A 197 12.09 12.92 6.92
C GLU A 197 11.34 14.13 6.35
N GLU A 198 11.85 14.75 5.28
CA GLU A 198 11.17 15.93 4.70
C GLU A 198 9.87 15.52 3.99
N SER A 199 9.87 14.41 3.25
CA SER A 199 8.65 13.91 2.60
C SER A 199 7.62 13.42 3.62
N PHE A 200 8.06 12.83 4.74
CA PHE A 200 7.12 12.40 5.79
C PHE A 200 6.29 13.56 6.37
N LYS A 201 6.82 14.79 6.35
CA LYS A 201 6.11 15.98 6.85
C LYS A 201 4.95 16.40 5.96
N THR A 202 5.01 16.09 4.65
CA THR A 202 3.99 16.46 3.67
C THR A 202 2.82 15.47 3.59
N GLY A 203 2.91 14.33 4.25
CA GLY A 203 1.85 13.33 4.28
C GLY A 203 0.77 13.64 5.31
N LEU A 204 -0.50 13.49 4.91
CA LEU A 204 -1.65 13.63 5.80
C LEU A 204 -1.68 12.50 6.84
N LYS A 205 -1.54 12.84 8.11
CA LYS A 205 -1.55 11.89 9.23
C LYS A 205 -2.53 12.31 10.33
N GLY A 206 -3.09 11.34 11.04
CA GLY A 206 -4.07 11.57 12.09
C GLY A 206 -5.49 11.67 11.57
N ILE A 207 -6.40 12.24 12.35
CA ILE A 207 -7.83 12.27 12.05
C ILE A 207 -8.18 13.55 11.29
N ARG A 208 -8.84 13.39 10.13
CA ARG A 208 -9.43 14.46 9.34
C ARG A 208 -10.82 14.05 8.88
N ASN A 209 -11.83 14.87 9.15
CA ASN A 209 -13.23 14.63 8.80
C ASN A 209 -13.75 13.25 9.26
N GLY A 210 -13.28 12.77 10.44
CA GLY A 210 -13.66 11.49 11.01
C GLY A 210 -12.94 10.26 10.45
N ILE A 211 -12.01 10.45 9.50
CA ILE A 211 -11.20 9.39 8.89
C ILE A 211 -9.77 9.44 9.45
N GLU A 212 -9.24 8.29 9.85
CA GLU A 212 -7.86 8.15 10.32
C GLU A 212 -6.91 7.87 9.15
N TYR A 213 -5.88 8.72 8.98
CA TYR A 213 -4.87 8.61 7.91
C TYR A 213 -3.52 8.20 8.48
N ASN A 214 -2.90 7.19 7.88
CA ASN A 214 -1.68 6.57 8.38
C ASN A 214 -0.65 6.37 7.24
N LEU A 215 0.54 6.96 7.40
CA LEU A 215 1.70 6.67 6.56
C LEU A 215 2.38 5.41 7.07
N VAL A 216 2.66 4.46 6.18
CA VAL A 216 3.29 3.17 6.53
C VAL A 216 4.40 2.76 5.55
N SER A 217 5.09 3.75 4.94
CA SER A 217 6.34 3.46 4.21
C SER A 217 7.34 2.79 5.14
N ALA A 218 8.04 1.76 4.67
CA ALA A 218 8.91 0.93 5.49
C ALA A 218 9.94 1.74 6.30
N ASP A 219 10.58 2.74 5.68
CA ASP A 219 11.54 3.61 6.36
C ASP A 219 10.90 4.58 7.37
N TYR A 220 9.61 4.91 7.22
CA TYR A 220 8.87 5.70 8.21
C TYR A 220 8.56 4.90 9.48
N ILE A 221 8.27 3.63 9.34
CA ILE A 221 7.86 2.73 10.44
C ILE A 221 9.00 1.81 10.92
N ASP A 222 10.26 2.19 10.66
CA ASP A 222 11.46 1.43 11.05
C ASP A 222 11.43 -0.03 10.58
N PHE A 223 10.88 -0.28 9.38
CA PHE A 223 10.75 -1.60 8.74
C PHE A 223 9.96 -2.63 9.55
N MET A 224 9.12 -2.17 10.47
CA MET A 224 8.28 -3.03 11.31
C MET A 224 6.82 -2.88 10.91
N PRO A 225 6.10 -3.96 10.53
CA PRO A 225 4.67 -3.89 10.26
C PRO A 225 3.89 -3.28 11.42
N VAL A 226 3.12 -2.22 11.17
CA VAL A 226 2.34 -1.55 12.20
C VAL A 226 0.99 -2.22 12.39
N LYS A 227 0.57 -2.37 13.63
CA LYS A 227 -0.73 -2.96 13.95
C LYS A 227 -1.87 -2.01 13.60
N VAL A 228 -2.79 -2.48 12.76
CA VAL A 228 -4.01 -1.78 12.36
C VAL A 228 -5.12 -2.04 13.38
N MET A 229 -5.34 -3.32 13.71
CA MET A 229 -6.34 -3.76 14.69
C MET A 229 -6.14 -5.23 15.08
N ASP A 230 -6.86 -5.65 16.11
CA ASP A 230 -7.01 -7.06 16.51
C ASP A 230 -8.12 -7.74 15.74
#